data_f2feb88bf862c4f625f9a515a095cc08
#
_entry.id   f2feb88bf862c4f625f9a515a095cc08
#
_cell.length_a   1.000
_cell.length_b   1.000
_cell.length_c   1.000
_cell.angle_alpha   90.00
_cell.angle_beta   90.00
_cell.angle_gamma   90.00
#
_symmetry.space_group_name_H-M   'P 1'
#
loop_
_entity.id
_entity.type
_entity.pdbx_description
1 polymer ?
#
loop_
_entity_poly.entity_id
_entity_poly.type
_entity_poly.pdbx_seq_one_letter_code
_entity_poly.pdbx_strand_id
1 'polypeptide(L)'
;MSTDLILLHAPSIYDFRKKTILYGPVSDLIPPSYVFEMYPIGLTSIAEYLGRAGYQVRIVNLAVRMLRDGKFDAEAFIKRLKAPIFGIDLHWMVHCHGSIEIAKIVKKWHPEAKLIFGGFSSTYFYKELLEYPEIDYVLRGDSTEEPFRQLMDCVIRHKGELEKIANLVWKDNHGKIQENPFSHIPTDINNVMVNHYGNVVRSVIKHRDLISYTPVKDWLRYPITAVITCRGCTENCVICGGSAAAFRKCYNRGKPVFRSPEAVIRDVRQISRFSNGPIFILGDLRQAGEDYASQVLNLLQKNRVKNQFILELFYPASKDFLRQMSLACPDFCLEISPESHDPEIRKVIGRPYSSQELEQTLDDALDVGCRRLDVFFMIGLPRQTPQSAIETTDYCGHLLERSRGDKRVSMFTSPLAPFLDPGSLGFENPERYGYHILFRKLEEHRRALASPSWKYSLNYETDWMTRQQIVDTSYEAILRLNQLRVKYEIISEKLAQTSEQRLRAAWEMSRRLDDLLSKNDNEAIDRLKPEVDRINTFPVAEKIQLEVPPPFIKLKPFRALWSLVTGR
;
A
#
# COMPACT_ATOMS: atom_id res chain seq x y z
N MET A 1 18.42 -15.28 23.84
CA MET A 1 17.58 -16.17 23.02
C MET A 1 17.84 -15.83 21.56
N SER A 2 18.06 -16.84 20.72
CA SER A 2 18.24 -16.71 19.27
C SER A 2 16.94 -16.20 18.63
N THR A 3 17.03 -15.59 17.45
CA THR A 3 15.86 -15.22 16.64
C THR A 3 15.52 -16.42 15.76
N ASP A 4 14.26 -16.86 15.75
CA ASP A 4 13.81 -18.01 14.97
C ASP A 4 13.43 -17.59 13.54
N LEU A 5 12.88 -16.39 13.38
CA LEU A 5 12.44 -15.83 12.11
C LEU A 5 12.78 -14.34 12.00
N ILE A 6 13.34 -13.93 10.87
CA ILE A 6 13.48 -12.53 10.50
C ILE A 6 12.59 -12.24 9.31
N LEU A 7 11.64 -11.30 9.47
CA LEU A 7 10.81 -10.80 8.39
C LEU A 7 11.45 -9.54 7.82
N LEU A 8 11.78 -9.57 6.54
CA LEU A 8 12.44 -8.48 5.82
C LEU A 8 11.45 -7.78 4.90
N HIS A 9 11.38 -6.45 5.02
CA HIS A 9 10.69 -5.61 4.04
C HIS A 9 11.74 -4.93 3.15
N ALA A 10 11.71 -5.26 1.87
CA ALA A 10 12.61 -4.73 0.86
C ALA A 10 12.11 -3.37 0.31
N PRO A 11 13.00 -2.49 -0.17
CA PRO A 11 12.58 -1.36 -1.00
C PRO A 11 11.99 -1.87 -2.32
N SER A 12 11.19 -1.06 -2.99
CA SER A 12 10.66 -1.40 -4.32
C SER A 12 11.78 -1.78 -5.30
N ILE A 13 12.87 -1.03 -5.28
CA ILE A 13 14.04 -1.24 -6.14
C ILE A 13 15.30 -1.28 -5.29
N TYR A 14 16.08 -2.35 -5.38
CA TYR A 14 17.37 -2.47 -4.73
C TYR A 14 18.52 -2.32 -5.75
N ASP A 15 19.57 -1.49 -5.61
CA ASP A 15 19.65 -0.37 -4.69
C ASP A 15 19.23 0.92 -5.41
N PHE A 16 18.06 1.46 -5.09
CA PHE A 16 17.51 2.67 -5.71
C PHE A 16 18.45 3.89 -5.62
N ARG A 17 19.33 3.92 -4.62
CA ARG A 17 20.31 5.01 -4.41
C ARG A 17 21.44 5.00 -5.44
N LYS A 18 21.64 3.87 -6.13
CA LYS A 18 22.72 3.67 -7.12
C LYS A 18 22.20 3.68 -8.56
N LYS A 19 20.90 3.58 -8.76
CA LYS A 19 20.27 3.51 -10.09
C LYS A 19 19.74 4.88 -10.51
N THR A 20 19.80 5.18 -11.79
CA THR A 20 19.12 6.34 -12.39
C THR A 20 17.68 5.96 -12.65
N ILE A 21 16.75 6.45 -11.83
CA ILE A 21 15.32 6.14 -11.93
C ILE A 21 14.51 7.40 -11.68
N LEU A 22 13.83 7.89 -12.70
CA LEU A 22 12.87 8.97 -12.59
C LEU A 22 11.55 8.40 -12.06
N TYR A 23 11.12 8.87 -10.90
CA TYR A 23 9.85 8.49 -10.29
C TYR A 23 8.68 9.27 -10.88
N GLY A 24 7.53 8.59 -11.01
CA GLY A 24 6.31 9.17 -11.53
C GLY A 24 5.57 10.05 -10.53
N PRO A 25 4.62 10.82 -11.02
CA PRO A 25 3.73 11.62 -10.19
C PRO A 25 2.63 10.73 -9.60
N VAL A 26 2.96 10.01 -8.54
CA VAL A 26 2.00 9.19 -7.78
C VAL A 26 1.50 10.01 -6.61
N SER A 27 0.18 10.13 -6.44
CA SER A 27 -0.43 10.66 -5.24
C SER A 27 -0.69 9.52 -4.26
N ASP A 28 -0.20 9.67 -3.04
CA ASP A 28 -0.48 8.76 -1.94
C ASP A 28 -1.00 9.55 -0.74
N LEU A 29 -1.88 8.92 0.03
CA LEU A 29 -2.40 9.43 1.31
C LEU A 29 -1.34 9.52 2.39
N ILE A 30 -0.34 8.67 2.28
CA ILE A 30 0.82 8.63 3.15
C ILE A 30 1.92 9.38 2.45
N PRO A 31 2.78 10.12 3.18
CA PRO A 31 3.83 10.90 2.55
C PRO A 31 4.51 10.10 1.44
N PRO A 32 4.43 10.54 0.18
CA PRO A 32 4.81 9.71 -0.94
C PRO A 32 6.29 9.36 -0.84
N SER A 33 6.55 8.07 -0.80
CA SER A 33 7.87 7.52 -1.02
C SER A 33 7.78 6.53 -2.16
N TYR A 34 8.45 6.81 -3.23
CA TYR A 34 8.55 5.92 -4.39
C TYR A 34 9.33 4.64 -4.10
N VAL A 35 9.88 4.54 -2.92
CA VAL A 35 10.57 3.34 -2.42
C VAL A 35 9.58 2.37 -1.80
N PHE A 36 8.34 2.82 -1.55
CA PHE A 36 7.27 2.05 -0.92
C PHE A 36 7.73 1.38 0.38
N GLU A 37 8.30 2.19 1.29
CA GLU A 37 8.93 1.69 2.52
C GLU A 37 7.95 1.13 3.54
N MET A 38 6.64 1.31 3.34
CA MET A 38 5.64 0.82 4.26
C MET A 38 5.51 -0.70 4.16
N TYR A 39 5.92 -1.39 5.22
CA TYR A 39 5.69 -2.82 5.29
C TYR A 39 4.20 -3.15 5.48
N PRO A 40 3.74 -4.28 4.92
CA PRO A 40 2.33 -4.66 5.03
C PRO A 40 1.97 -5.00 6.47
N ILE A 41 0.73 -4.71 6.83
CA ILE A 41 0.14 -5.05 8.14
C ILE A 41 0.27 -6.56 8.44
N GLY A 42 0.27 -7.40 7.39
CA GLY A 42 0.48 -8.84 7.51
C GLY A 42 1.76 -9.25 8.23
N LEU A 43 2.84 -8.46 8.12
CA LEU A 43 4.09 -8.79 8.85
C LEU A 43 3.91 -8.66 10.37
N THR A 44 3.18 -7.64 10.84
CA THR A 44 2.91 -7.48 12.28
C THR A 44 1.95 -8.53 12.80
N SER A 45 0.94 -8.91 12.00
CA SER A 45 0.00 -9.99 12.31
C SER A 45 0.72 -11.34 12.44
N ILE A 46 1.56 -11.70 11.47
CA ILE A 46 2.37 -12.92 11.49
C ILE A 46 3.31 -12.93 12.70
N ALA A 47 4.03 -11.83 12.93
CA ALA A 47 4.97 -11.73 14.06
C ALA A 47 4.26 -11.87 15.41
N GLU A 48 3.08 -11.33 15.56
CA GLU A 48 2.26 -11.44 16.76
C GLU A 48 1.73 -12.86 16.94
N TYR A 49 1.18 -13.46 15.88
CA TYR A 49 0.63 -14.81 15.91
C TYR A 49 1.71 -15.86 16.27
N LEU A 50 2.86 -15.80 15.62
CA LEU A 50 4.00 -16.67 15.88
C LEU A 50 4.59 -16.41 17.28
N GLY A 51 4.62 -15.14 17.72
CA GLY A 51 5.06 -14.76 19.05
C GLY A 51 4.21 -15.42 20.16
N ARG A 52 2.87 -15.47 19.99
CA ARG A 52 1.98 -16.22 20.91
C ARG A 52 2.25 -17.73 20.91
N ALA A 53 2.70 -18.28 19.79
CA ALA A 53 3.11 -19.68 19.68
C ALA A 53 4.53 -19.94 20.23
N GLY A 54 5.19 -18.91 20.79
CA GLY A 54 6.50 -19.02 21.47
C GLY A 54 7.71 -18.83 20.54
N TYR A 55 7.52 -18.41 19.31
CA TYR A 55 8.62 -18.10 18.39
C TYR A 55 9.17 -16.70 18.59
N GLN A 56 10.49 -16.53 18.37
CA GLN A 56 11.17 -15.24 18.41
C GLN A 56 11.22 -14.64 17.01
N VAL A 57 10.32 -13.70 16.73
CA VAL A 57 10.20 -13.05 15.41
C VAL A 57 10.74 -11.64 15.48
N ARG A 58 11.54 -11.26 14.48
CA ARG A 58 12.05 -9.90 14.27
C ARG A 58 11.59 -9.37 12.92
N ILE A 59 11.04 -8.14 12.89
CA ILE A 59 10.79 -7.41 11.64
C ILE A 59 11.98 -6.48 11.39
N VAL A 60 12.40 -6.39 10.12
CA VAL A 60 13.45 -5.47 9.65
C VAL A 60 12.94 -4.74 8.41
N ASN A 61 12.76 -3.43 8.52
CA ASN A 61 12.40 -2.57 7.41
C ASN A 61 13.66 -2.02 6.75
N LEU A 62 14.17 -2.70 5.73
CA LEU A 62 15.36 -2.28 4.97
C LEU A 62 15.09 -1.00 4.19
N ALA A 63 13.88 -0.85 3.63
CA ALA A 63 13.49 0.33 2.85
C ALA A 63 13.60 1.62 3.67
N VAL A 64 12.99 1.66 4.86
CA VAL A 64 13.10 2.84 5.77
C VAL A 64 14.53 3.11 6.18
N ARG A 65 15.32 2.06 6.47
CA ARG A 65 16.74 2.22 6.83
C ARG A 65 17.53 2.90 5.72
N MET A 66 17.35 2.42 4.48
CA MET A 66 18.04 2.97 3.31
C MET A 66 17.61 4.41 2.99
N LEU A 67 16.32 4.75 3.24
CA LEU A 67 15.82 6.12 3.07
C LEU A 67 16.32 7.09 4.15
N ARG A 68 16.52 6.61 5.38
CA ARG A 68 16.98 7.46 6.50
C ARG A 68 18.47 7.69 6.49
N ASP A 69 19.23 6.70 6.03
CA ASP A 69 20.68 6.76 5.97
C ASP A 69 21.17 6.38 4.58
N GLY A 70 21.58 7.37 3.81
CA GLY A 70 22.09 7.17 2.45
C GLY A 70 23.37 6.32 2.40
N LYS A 71 24.10 6.18 3.54
CA LYS A 71 25.31 5.37 3.67
C LYS A 71 25.03 3.97 4.24
N PHE A 72 23.78 3.66 4.60
CA PHE A 72 23.41 2.38 5.17
C PHE A 72 23.73 1.23 4.20
N ASP A 73 24.61 0.33 4.60
CA ASP A 73 24.96 -0.87 3.87
C ASP A 73 24.00 -2.01 4.24
N ALA A 74 23.01 -2.25 3.38
CA ALA A 74 22.01 -3.28 3.59
C ALA A 74 22.60 -4.70 3.52
N GLU A 75 23.58 -4.92 2.65
CA GLU A 75 24.26 -6.22 2.52
C GLU A 75 25.07 -6.54 3.78
N ALA A 76 25.92 -5.60 4.23
CA ALA A 76 26.66 -5.76 5.48
C ALA A 76 25.75 -5.89 6.70
N PHE A 77 24.58 -5.27 6.68
CA PHE A 77 23.58 -5.44 7.74
C PHE A 77 22.97 -6.83 7.72
N ILE A 78 22.53 -7.33 6.55
CA ILE A 78 21.97 -8.68 6.39
C ILE A 78 22.99 -9.74 6.80
N LYS A 79 24.25 -9.60 6.40
CA LYS A 79 25.35 -10.52 6.81
C LYS A 79 25.44 -10.73 8.31
N ARG A 80 25.13 -9.70 9.13
CA ARG A 80 25.16 -9.78 10.60
C ARG A 80 23.91 -10.35 11.24
N LEU A 81 22.81 -10.44 10.49
CA LEU A 81 21.59 -11.04 10.98
C LEU A 81 21.80 -12.56 11.18
N LYS A 82 21.14 -13.14 12.17
CA LYS A 82 21.21 -14.58 12.43
C LYS A 82 19.82 -15.12 12.73
N ALA A 83 19.31 -15.93 11.82
CA ALA A 83 18.09 -16.72 12.01
C ALA A 83 18.13 -17.93 11.07
N PRO A 84 17.53 -19.07 11.47
CA PRO A 84 17.39 -20.22 10.58
C PRO A 84 16.39 -19.99 9.44
N ILE A 85 15.48 -19.00 9.61
CA ILE A 85 14.45 -18.67 8.62
C ILE A 85 14.40 -17.16 8.38
N PHE A 86 14.33 -16.78 7.09
CA PHE A 86 14.04 -15.43 6.64
C PHE A 86 12.72 -15.43 5.85
N GLY A 87 11.83 -14.52 6.17
CA GLY A 87 10.62 -14.25 5.40
C GLY A 87 10.76 -12.94 4.65
N ILE A 88 10.39 -12.90 3.38
CA ILE A 88 10.36 -11.68 2.56
C ILE A 88 8.95 -11.48 2.07
N ASP A 89 8.41 -10.29 2.28
CA ASP A 89 7.11 -9.94 1.75
C ASP A 89 7.21 -9.53 0.26
N LEU A 90 6.27 -10.05 -0.51
CA LEU A 90 5.93 -9.53 -1.83
C LEU A 90 4.40 -9.37 -1.87
N HIS A 91 3.92 -8.47 -1.01
CA HIS A 91 2.49 -8.20 -0.87
C HIS A 91 1.94 -7.42 -2.06
N TRP A 92 2.76 -6.60 -2.69
CA TRP A 92 2.42 -5.84 -3.87
C TRP A 92 3.57 -5.87 -4.89
N MET A 93 3.24 -5.86 -6.17
CA MET A 93 4.19 -6.05 -7.27
C MET A 93 5.30 -5.00 -7.31
N VAL A 94 5.09 -3.81 -6.80
CA VAL A 94 6.14 -2.76 -6.73
C VAL A 94 7.41 -3.21 -6.01
N HIS A 95 7.33 -4.22 -5.15
CA HIS A 95 8.47 -4.75 -4.40
C HIS A 95 9.22 -5.88 -5.12
N CYS A 96 8.76 -6.34 -6.30
CA CYS A 96 9.33 -7.58 -6.88
C CYS A 96 10.83 -7.46 -7.19
N HIS A 97 11.32 -6.29 -7.64
CA HIS A 97 12.76 -6.12 -7.85
C HIS A 97 13.53 -6.22 -6.53
N GLY A 98 13.16 -5.41 -5.55
CA GLY A 98 13.88 -5.36 -4.28
C GLY A 98 13.81 -6.65 -3.50
N SER A 99 12.62 -7.28 -3.43
CA SER A 99 12.43 -8.55 -2.70
C SER A 99 13.32 -9.68 -3.26
N ILE A 100 13.43 -9.81 -4.59
CA ILE A 100 14.28 -10.82 -5.22
C ILE A 100 15.77 -10.50 -5.00
N GLU A 101 16.19 -9.25 -5.14
CA GLU A 101 17.60 -8.88 -4.89
C GLU A 101 17.99 -9.08 -3.41
N ILE A 102 17.09 -8.78 -2.46
CA ILE A 102 17.33 -9.09 -1.04
C ILE A 102 17.38 -10.60 -0.79
N ALA A 103 16.56 -11.40 -1.49
CA ALA A 103 16.62 -12.86 -1.42
C ALA A 103 18.02 -13.39 -1.80
N LYS A 104 18.59 -12.89 -2.90
CA LYS A 104 19.94 -13.24 -3.34
C LYS A 104 20.99 -12.89 -2.28
N ILE A 105 20.89 -11.70 -1.67
CA ILE A 105 21.81 -11.27 -0.61
C ILE A 105 21.67 -12.17 0.62
N VAL A 106 20.45 -12.53 1.02
CA VAL A 106 20.23 -13.46 2.15
C VAL A 106 20.92 -14.78 1.87
N LYS A 107 20.69 -15.41 0.72
CA LYS A 107 21.31 -16.71 0.39
C LYS A 107 22.82 -16.62 0.22
N LYS A 108 23.37 -15.51 -0.27
CA LYS A 108 24.82 -15.29 -0.35
C LYS A 108 25.49 -15.38 1.03
N TRP A 109 24.88 -14.85 2.07
CA TRP A 109 25.47 -14.77 3.41
C TRP A 109 24.93 -15.81 4.40
N HIS A 110 23.78 -16.39 4.10
CA HIS A 110 23.09 -17.39 4.92
C HIS A 110 22.59 -18.54 4.03
N PRO A 111 23.49 -19.29 3.36
CA PRO A 111 23.10 -20.32 2.39
C PRO A 111 22.21 -21.41 3.00
N GLU A 112 22.42 -21.76 4.28
CA GLU A 112 21.65 -22.80 4.98
C GLU A 112 20.28 -22.30 5.49
N ALA A 113 20.10 -20.98 5.59
CA ALA A 113 18.83 -20.44 6.07
C ALA A 113 17.71 -20.68 5.05
N LYS A 114 16.53 -21.01 5.54
CA LYS A 114 15.35 -21.18 4.70
C LYS A 114 14.72 -19.83 4.37
N LEU A 115 14.34 -19.64 3.12
CA LEU A 115 13.76 -18.40 2.62
C LEU A 115 12.31 -18.60 2.21
N ILE A 116 11.41 -17.79 2.78
CA ILE A 116 9.98 -17.86 2.59
C ILE A 116 9.47 -16.57 1.98
N PHE A 117 8.66 -16.67 0.93
CA PHE A 117 7.90 -15.57 0.36
C PHE A 117 6.42 -15.67 0.73
N GLY A 118 5.77 -14.51 0.91
CA GLY A 118 4.34 -14.39 1.15
C GLY A 118 3.78 -13.05 0.71
N GLY A 119 2.47 -12.95 0.65
CA GLY A 119 1.73 -11.76 0.21
C GLY A 119 0.96 -11.99 -1.09
N PHE A 120 0.22 -10.98 -1.53
CA PHE A 120 -0.68 -11.11 -2.67
C PHE A 120 0.05 -11.39 -3.98
N SER A 121 1.08 -10.64 -4.30
CA SER A 121 1.86 -10.88 -5.52
C SER A 121 2.67 -12.17 -5.43
N SER A 122 3.14 -12.57 -4.23
CA SER A 122 3.73 -13.91 -4.04
C SER A 122 2.73 -15.03 -4.32
N THR A 123 1.48 -14.83 -3.94
CA THR A 123 0.41 -15.81 -4.19
C THR A 123 0.10 -15.92 -5.68
N TYR A 124 0.10 -14.82 -6.41
CA TYR A 124 -0.15 -14.80 -7.85
C TYR A 124 1.01 -15.44 -8.63
N PHE A 125 2.25 -15.10 -8.31
CA PHE A 125 3.47 -15.53 -9.02
C PHE A 125 4.23 -16.66 -8.32
N TYR A 126 3.58 -17.49 -7.51
CA TYR A 126 4.26 -18.50 -6.69
C TYR A 126 5.13 -19.48 -7.48
N LYS A 127 4.71 -19.87 -8.69
CA LYS A 127 5.50 -20.77 -9.56
C LYS A 127 6.76 -20.08 -10.04
N GLU A 128 6.65 -18.86 -10.56
CA GLU A 128 7.78 -18.09 -11.06
C GLU A 128 8.75 -17.71 -9.92
N LEU A 129 8.25 -17.44 -8.71
CA LEU A 129 9.11 -17.23 -7.55
C LEU A 129 9.95 -18.45 -7.22
N LEU A 130 9.38 -19.65 -7.31
CA LEU A 130 10.12 -20.88 -7.04
C LEU A 130 11.07 -21.28 -8.19
N GLU A 131 11.09 -20.61 -9.33
CA GLU A 131 12.16 -20.75 -10.31
C GLU A 131 13.50 -20.16 -9.83
N TYR A 132 13.46 -19.16 -8.93
CA TYR A 132 14.66 -18.59 -8.32
C TYR A 132 15.29 -19.59 -7.34
N PRO A 133 16.61 -19.91 -7.47
CA PRO A 133 17.27 -20.89 -6.62
C PRO A 133 17.29 -20.49 -5.15
N GLU A 134 17.20 -19.21 -4.86
CA GLU A 134 17.25 -18.65 -3.50
C GLU A 134 15.98 -18.91 -2.69
N ILE A 135 14.83 -19.17 -3.33
CA ILE A 135 13.53 -19.25 -2.66
C ILE A 135 13.18 -20.70 -2.36
N ASP A 136 13.02 -21.04 -1.08
CA ASP A 136 12.67 -22.40 -0.63
C ASP A 136 11.16 -22.61 -0.56
N TYR A 137 10.41 -21.60 -0.07
CA TYR A 137 9.00 -21.72 0.26
C TYR A 137 8.20 -20.52 -0.21
N VAL A 138 6.96 -20.76 -0.63
CA VAL A 138 5.93 -19.71 -0.83
C VAL A 138 4.67 -20.10 -0.07
N LEU A 139 4.19 -19.20 0.81
CA LEU A 139 2.90 -19.33 1.48
C LEU A 139 1.86 -18.49 0.75
N ARG A 140 0.86 -19.17 0.18
CA ARG A 140 -0.22 -18.54 -0.61
C ARG A 140 -1.40 -18.12 0.25
N GLY A 141 -2.02 -17.02 -0.12
CA GLY A 141 -3.30 -16.56 0.45
C GLY A 141 -3.22 -15.24 1.20
N ASP A 142 -4.38 -14.83 1.65
CA ASP A 142 -4.59 -13.60 2.43
C ASP A 142 -4.51 -13.84 3.95
N SER A 143 -4.42 -15.09 4.38
CA SER A 143 -4.47 -15.54 5.77
C SER A 143 -3.46 -16.67 5.96
N THR A 144 -2.21 -16.29 6.20
CA THR A 144 -1.10 -17.25 6.25
C THR A 144 -0.54 -17.50 7.66
N GLU A 145 -1.15 -16.91 8.69
CA GLU A 145 -0.65 -16.99 10.07
C GLU A 145 -0.53 -18.44 10.56
N GLU A 146 -1.59 -19.24 10.40
CA GLU A 146 -1.56 -20.64 10.87
C GLU A 146 -0.72 -21.56 9.97
N PRO A 147 -0.82 -21.53 8.64
CA PRO A 147 0.13 -22.23 7.78
C PRO A 147 1.59 -21.88 8.06
N PHE A 148 1.90 -20.63 8.34
CA PHE A 148 3.25 -20.21 8.71
C PHE A 148 3.68 -20.82 10.06
N ARG A 149 2.79 -20.85 11.06
CA ARG A 149 3.07 -21.50 12.34
C ARG A 149 3.39 -22.99 12.15
N GLN A 150 2.62 -23.69 11.31
CA GLN A 150 2.87 -25.10 11.00
C GLN A 150 4.23 -25.29 10.30
N LEU A 151 4.57 -24.39 9.36
CA LEU A 151 5.89 -24.42 8.71
C LEU A 151 7.02 -24.18 9.73
N MET A 152 6.85 -23.24 10.66
CA MET A 152 7.81 -23.03 11.76
C MET A 152 7.94 -24.27 12.66
N ASP A 153 6.84 -24.97 12.95
CA ASP A 153 6.89 -26.23 13.70
C ASP A 153 7.69 -27.29 12.95
N CYS A 154 7.51 -27.43 11.63
CA CYS A 154 8.28 -28.39 10.82
C CYS A 154 9.77 -28.05 10.77
N VAL A 155 10.11 -26.78 10.48
CA VAL A 155 11.51 -26.40 10.22
C VAL A 155 12.30 -26.21 11.52
N ILE A 156 11.71 -25.65 12.57
CA ILE A 156 12.41 -25.31 13.83
C ILE A 156 12.29 -26.40 14.88
N ARG A 157 11.09 -26.97 15.01
CA ARG A 157 10.80 -27.96 16.07
C ARG A 157 10.85 -29.40 15.58
N HIS A 158 11.03 -29.60 14.27
CA HIS A 158 11.00 -30.90 13.61
C HIS A 158 9.70 -31.68 13.89
N LYS A 159 8.56 -30.94 13.89
CA LYS A 159 7.23 -31.49 14.15
C LYS A 159 6.31 -31.25 12.95
N GLY A 160 5.62 -32.30 12.51
CA GLY A 160 4.72 -32.24 11.34
C GLY A 160 5.42 -32.59 10.05
N GLU A 161 4.72 -32.42 8.95
CA GLU A 161 5.15 -32.78 7.59
C GLU A 161 4.80 -31.63 6.66
N LEU A 162 5.71 -31.26 5.75
CA LEU A 162 5.50 -30.15 4.82
C LEU A 162 4.29 -30.39 3.91
N GLU A 163 4.08 -31.65 3.53
CA GLU A 163 2.99 -32.11 2.66
C GLU A 163 1.59 -31.85 3.24
N LYS A 164 1.51 -31.69 4.56
CA LYS A 164 0.22 -31.46 5.28
C LYS A 164 -0.07 -29.99 5.54
N ILE A 165 0.85 -29.07 5.23
CA ILE A 165 0.68 -27.65 5.45
C ILE A 165 -0.15 -27.05 4.32
N ALA A 166 -1.40 -26.70 4.58
CA ALA A 166 -2.24 -26.06 3.57
C ALA A 166 -1.59 -24.78 3.02
N ASN A 167 -1.85 -24.49 1.74
CA ASN A 167 -1.39 -23.30 1.04
C ASN A 167 0.14 -23.21 0.82
N LEU A 168 0.93 -24.17 1.29
CA LEU A 168 2.38 -24.20 1.10
C LEU A 168 2.75 -24.70 -0.30
N VAL A 169 3.71 -24.03 -0.92
CA VAL A 169 4.41 -24.50 -2.11
C VAL A 169 5.92 -24.41 -1.82
N TRP A 170 6.67 -25.48 -2.16
CA TRP A 170 8.11 -25.54 -1.85
C TRP A 170 8.87 -26.39 -2.86
N LYS A 171 10.21 -26.31 -2.80
CA LYS A 171 11.11 -27.23 -3.50
C LYS A 171 11.51 -28.38 -2.58
N ASP A 172 11.36 -29.60 -3.06
CA ASP A 172 11.90 -30.78 -2.37
C ASP A 172 13.44 -30.88 -2.52
N ASN A 173 14.02 -31.89 -1.91
CA ASN A 173 15.48 -32.12 -1.94
C ASN A 173 16.05 -32.37 -3.35
N HIS A 174 15.21 -32.61 -4.33
CA HIS A 174 15.58 -32.79 -5.74
C HIS A 174 15.32 -31.53 -6.57
N GLY A 175 14.89 -30.42 -5.93
CA GLY A 175 14.55 -29.18 -6.59
C GLY A 175 13.19 -29.20 -7.30
N LYS A 176 12.40 -30.26 -7.14
CA LYS A 176 11.06 -30.36 -7.74
C LYS A 176 10.05 -29.56 -6.90
N ILE A 177 9.24 -28.77 -7.59
CA ILE A 177 8.18 -27.98 -6.94
C ILE A 177 7.06 -28.92 -6.49
N GLN A 178 6.76 -28.86 -5.19
CA GLN A 178 5.64 -29.52 -4.53
C GLN A 178 4.59 -28.48 -4.20
N GLU A 179 3.33 -28.79 -4.43
CA GLU A 179 2.21 -27.86 -4.24
C GLU A 179 1.12 -28.51 -3.39
N ASN A 180 0.91 -27.99 -2.18
CA ASN A 180 -0.17 -28.43 -1.32
C ASN A 180 -1.51 -27.78 -1.68
N PRO A 181 -2.64 -28.38 -1.27
CA PRO A 181 -3.95 -27.80 -1.51
C PRO A 181 -4.07 -26.35 -0.97
N PHE A 182 -4.65 -25.47 -1.76
CA PHE A 182 -4.95 -24.10 -1.34
C PHE A 182 -6.29 -24.09 -0.59
N SER A 183 -6.30 -24.57 0.63
CA SER A 183 -7.51 -24.87 1.40
C SER A 183 -7.65 -24.09 2.72
N HIS A 184 -6.58 -23.47 3.23
CA HIS A 184 -6.67 -22.67 4.45
C HIS A 184 -7.24 -21.28 4.12
N ILE A 185 -8.55 -21.14 4.23
CA ILE A 185 -9.32 -19.90 4.00
C ILE A 185 -10.20 -19.67 5.24
N PRO A 186 -9.68 -19.05 6.31
CA PRO A 186 -10.42 -18.89 7.56
C PRO A 186 -11.66 -18.04 7.36
N THR A 187 -12.73 -18.44 8.03
CA THR A 187 -14.02 -17.75 8.12
C THR A 187 -14.16 -16.92 9.39
N ASP A 188 -13.21 -17.01 10.30
CA ASP A 188 -13.05 -16.16 11.49
C ASP A 188 -11.64 -15.58 11.51
N ILE A 189 -11.57 -14.24 11.57
CA ILE A 189 -10.33 -13.46 11.63
C ILE A 189 -10.27 -12.56 12.87
N ASN A 190 -11.12 -12.80 13.87
CA ASN A 190 -11.17 -12.01 15.10
C ASN A 190 -9.90 -12.13 15.95
N ASN A 191 -9.18 -13.25 15.81
CA ASN A 191 -7.93 -13.51 16.52
C ASN A 191 -6.70 -12.92 15.85
N VAL A 192 -6.84 -12.34 14.67
CA VAL A 192 -5.77 -11.63 13.96
C VAL A 192 -5.56 -10.27 14.63
N MET A 193 -4.41 -10.07 15.24
CA MET A 193 -4.05 -8.82 15.92
C MET A 193 -2.93 -8.12 15.15
N VAL A 194 -3.25 -6.96 14.62
CA VAL A 194 -2.31 -6.18 13.79
C VAL A 194 -1.44 -5.25 14.64
N ASN A 195 -1.98 -4.74 15.74
CA ASN A 195 -1.39 -3.63 16.51
C ASN A 195 -1.08 -4.04 17.95
N HIS A 196 -0.26 -5.08 18.15
CA HIS A 196 0.18 -5.46 19.48
C HIS A 196 1.46 -4.72 19.89
N TYR A 197 1.32 -3.48 20.33
CA TYR A 197 2.45 -2.61 20.69
C TYR A 197 3.39 -3.19 21.76
N GLY A 198 2.88 -3.98 22.68
CA GLY A 198 3.72 -4.66 23.69
C GLY A 198 4.77 -5.58 23.06
N ASN A 199 4.42 -6.32 22.01
CA ASN A 199 5.38 -7.15 21.26
C ASN A 199 6.38 -6.29 20.48
N VAL A 200 5.90 -5.21 19.85
CA VAL A 200 6.76 -4.26 19.15
C VAL A 200 7.79 -3.65 20.11
N VAL A 201 7.35 -3.14 21.26
CA VAL A 201 8.25 -2.52 22.26
C VAL A 201 9.28 -3.52 22.78
N ARG A 202 8.88 -4.75 23.10
CA ARG A 202 9.82 -5.82 23.51
C ARG A 202 10.87 -6.10 22.45
N SER A 203 10.44 -6.19 21.18
CA SER A 203 11.34 -6.45 20.06
C SER A 203 12.30 -5.26 19.82
N VAL A 204 11.79 -4.02 19.89
CA VAL A 204 12.61 -2.80 19.80
C VAL A 204 13.69 -2.78 20.87
N ILE A 205 13.36 -3.08 22.12
CA ILE A 205 14.34 -3.12 23.22
C ILE A 205 15.35 -4.24 23.01
N LYS A 206 14.88 -5.44 22.71
CA LYS A 206 15.72 -6.64 22.51
C LYS A 206 16.76 -6.42 21.40
N HIS A 207 16.34 -5.85 20.29
CA HIS A 207 17.20 -5.69 19.11
C HIS A 207 17.80 -4.27 18.99
N ARG A 208 17.47 -3.35 19.91
CA ARG A 208 17.86 -1.93 19.86
C ARG A 208 17.55 -1.29 18.50
N ASP A 209 16.37 -1.60 17.96
CA ASP A 209 16.02 -1.33 16.59
C ASP A 209 14.60 -0.75 16.47
N LEU A 210 14.46 0.55 16.74
CA LEU A 210 13.20 1.27 16.57
C LEU A 210 12.89 1.50 15.08
N ILE A 211 13.92 1.74 14.26
CA ILE A 211 13.77 2.13 12.85
C ILE A 211 13.01 1.06 12.06
N SER A 212 13.32 -0.21 12.28
CA SER A 212 12.67 -1.34 11.60
C SER A 212 11.18 -1.49 11.93
N TYR A 213 10.70 -0.86 13.00
CA TYR A 213 9.30 -0.88 13.40
C TYR A 213 8.55 0.40 13.07
N THR A 214 9.17 1.31 12.32
CA THR A 214 8.47 2.47 11.75
C THR A 214 8.02 2.11 10.34
N PRO A 215 6.70 2.15 10.02
CA PRO A 215 6.20 1.80 8.69
C PRO A 215 6.72 2.73 7.59
N VAL A 216 6.82 4.03 7.89
CA VAL A 216 7.32 5.06 6.97
C VAL A 216 8.43 5.87 7.62
N LYS A 217 9.26 6.53 6.81
CA LYS A 217 10.45 7.28 7.24
C LYS A 217 10.20 8.23 8.41
N ASP A 218 9.11 8.97 8.39
CA ASP A 218 8.78 10.00 9.39
C ASP A 218 7.60 9.60 10.31
N TRP A 219 7.29 8.30 10.41
CA TRP A 219 6.15 7.80 11.17
C TRP A 219 6.11 8.29 12.63
N LEU A 220 7.26 8.45 13.28
CA LEU A 220 7.29 8.95 14.66
C LEU A 220 6.76 10.40 14.78
N ARG A 221 6.82 11.16 13.68
CA ARG A 221 6.28 12.52 13.61
C ARG A 221 4.79 12.51 13.28
N TYR A 222 4.35 11.57 12.45
CA TYR A 222 2.95 11.38 12.05
C TYR A 222 2.59 9.90 12.17
N PRO A 223 2.30 9.41 13.40
CA PRO A 223 2.13 7.99 13.66
C PRO A 223 0.74 7.48 13.27
N ILE A 224 0.43 7.54 11.99
CA ILE A 224 -0.76 6.93 11.42
C ILE A 224 -0.70 5.41 11.58
N THR A 225 -1.82 4.81 11.95
CA THR A 225 -1.94 3.37 12.16
C THR A 225 -3.21 2.86 11.51
N ALA A 226 -3.14 1.74 10.83
CA ALA A 226 -4.29 1.15 10.16
C ALA A 226 -4.98 0.09 11.03
N VAL A 227 -6.29 -0.02 10.87
CA VAL A 227 -7.14 -1.09 11.40
C VAL A 227 -7.83 -1.80 10.26
N ILE A 228 -7.64 -3.12 10.16
CA ILE A 228 -8.31 -3.95 9.17
C ILE A 228 -9.70 -4.32 9.69
N THR A 229 -10.72 -4.13 8.86
CA THR A 229 -12.09 -4.55 9.16
C THR A 229 -12.43 -5.92 8.58
N CYS A 230 -11.80 -6.29 7.45
CA CYS A 230 -12.09 -7.53 6.73
C CYS A 230 -10.85 -8.09 6.03
N ARG A 231 -10.99 -9.31 5.54
CA ARG A 231 -10.18 -9.91 4.47
C ARG A 231 -11.08 -10.30 3.32
N GLY A 232 -10.69 -9.93 2.12
CA GLY A 232 -11.56 -9.96 0.95
C GLY A 232 -12.20 -8.60 0.69
N CYS A 233 -13.00 -8.52 -0.37
CA CYS A 233 -13.75 -7.33 -0.74
C CYS A 233 -15.12 -7.73 -1.29
N THR A 234 -16.11 -6.86 -1.18
CA THR A 234 -17.43 -7.03 -1.80
C THR A 234 -17.45 -6.54 -3.24
N GLU A 235 -16.52 -5.64 -3.60
CA GLU A 235 -16.51 -4.90 -4.85
C GLU A 235 -15.75 -5.61 -5.96
N ASN A 236 -16.19 -5.43 -7.20
CA ASN A 236 -15.55 -5.97 -8.40
C ASN A 236 -14.90 -4.85 -9.25
N CYS A 237 -14.12 -3.98 -8.59
CA CYS A 237 -13.39 -2.93 -9.31
C CYS A 237 -12.46 -3.55 -10.35
N VAL A 238 -12.57 -3.09 -11.61
CA VAL A 238 -11.90 -3.69 -12.77
C VAL A 238 -10.38 -3.64 -12.66
N ILE A 239 -9.86 -2.59 -12.06
CA ILE A 239 -8.41 -2.30 -12.00
C ILE A 239 -7.73 -2.86 -10.74
N CYS A 240 -8.49 -3.39 -9.79
CA CYS A 240 -7.99 -3.70 -8.45
C CYS A 240 -7.67 -5.20 -8.28
N GLY A 241 -6.42 -5.51 -7.95
CA GLY A 241 -5.95 -6.86 -7.58
C GLY A 241 -6.48 -7.37 -6.22
N GLY A 242 -7.18 -6.51 -5.46
CA GLY A 242 -7.91 -6.84 -4.22
C GLY A 242 -9.42 -6.88 -4.37
N SER A 243 -9.95 -6.90 -5.61
CA SER A 243 -11.39 -7.01 -5.87
C SER A 243 -11.97 -8.37 -5.47
N ALA A 244 -13.29 -8.47 -5.30
CA ALA A 244 -13.97 -9.74 -5.02
C ALA A 244 -13.67 -10.81 -6.10
N ALA A 245 -13.53 -10.41 -7.35
CA ALA A 245 -13.13 -11.29 -8.45
C ALA A 245 -11.69 -11.81 -8.28
N ALA A 246 -10.76 -10.93 -7.94
CA ALA A 246 -9.37 -11.29 -7.67
C ALA A 246 -9.27 -12.24 -6.46
N PHE A 247 -9.99 -11.95 -5.37
CA PHE A 247 -10.03 -12.84 -4.21
C PHE A 247 -10.56 -14.22 -4.54
N ARG A 248 -11.62 -14.32 -5.32
CA ARG A 248 -12.14 -15.64 -5.75
C ARG A 248 -11.14 -16.41 -6.62
N LYS A 249 -10.53 -15.73 -7.59
CA LYS A 249 -9.66 -16.38 -8.58
C LYS A 249 -8.28 -16.70 -8.01
N CYS A 250 -7.66 -15.77 -7.33
CA CYS A 250 -6.24 -15.86 -6.96
C CYS A 250 -6.03 -16.31 -5.52
N TYR A 251 -7.01 -16.07 -4.61
CA TYR A 251 -6.85 -16.36 -3.19
C TYR A 251 -7.86 -17.38 -2.67
N ASN A 252 -8.61 -18.00 -3.57
CA ASN A 252 -9.65 -19.00 -3.26
C ASN A 252 -10.68 -18.53 -2.21
N ARG A 253 -10.81 -17.21 -2.01
CA ARG A 253 -11.77 -16.62 -1.09
C ARG A 253 -13.06 -16.23 -1.83
N GLY A 254 -14.09 -17.05 -1.68
CA GLY A 254 -15.38 -16.84 -2.37
C GLY A 254 -16.17 -15.64 -1.85
N LYS A 255 -16.07 -15.36 -0.53
CA LYS A 255 -16.75 -14.24 0.14
C LYS A 255 -15.79 -13.55 1.10
N PRO A 256 -15.91 -12.22 1.30
CA PRO A 256 -15.14 -11.53 2.33
C PRO A 256 -15.53 -12.05 3.72
N VAL A 257 -14.58 -11.99 4.63
CA VAL A 257 -14.79 -12.25 6.05
C VAL A 257 -14.52 -10.99 6.83
N PHE A 258 -15.44 -10.62 7.71
CA PHE A 258 -15.37 -9.41 8.52
C PHE A 258 -15.01 -9.75 9.96
N ARG A 259 -14.26 -8.86 10.58
CA ARG A 259 -14.02 -8.90 12.03
C ARG A 259 -15.26 -8.42 12.75
N SER A 260 -15.52 -8.97 13.92
CA SER A 260 -16.62 -8.45 14.74
C SER A 260 -16.36 -6.96 15.11
N PRO A 261 -17.40 -6.15 15.31
CA PRO A 261 -17.25 -4.78 15.77
C PRO A 261 -16.38 -4.68 17.03
N GLU A 262 -16.50 -5.61 17.98
CA GLU A 262 -15.70 -5.66 19.22
C GLU A 262 -14.21 -5.90 18.92
N ALA A 263 -13.88 -6.73 17.92
CA ALA A 263 -12.51 -6.98 17.52
C ALA A 263 -11.88 -5.74 16.88
N VAL A 264 -12.63 -5.00 16.06
CA VAL A 264 -12.19 -3.72 15.48
C VAL A 264 -11.92 -2.71 16.61
N ILE A 265 -12.86 -2.55 17.54
CA ILE A 265 -12.71 -1.62 18.66
C ILE A 265 -11.58 -2.03 19.62
N ARG A 266 -11.31 -3.31 19.79
CA ARG A 266 -10.16 -3.78 20.55
C ARG A 266 -8.85 -3.25 19.97
N ASP A 267 -8.68 -3.27 18.65
CA ASP A 267 -7.49 -2.73 17.98
C ASP A 267 -7.41 -1.21 18.09
N VAL A 268 -8.52 -0.51 17.87
CA VAL A 268 -8.61 0.95 18.08
C VAL A 268 -8.19 1.33 19.49
N ARG A 269 -8.67 0.62 20.51
CA ARG A 269 -8.29 0.85 21.91
C ARG A 269 -6.81 0.56 22.17
N GLN A 270 -6.26 -0.47 21.56
CA GLN A 270 -4.82 -0.75 21.64
C GLN A 270 -4.02 0.42 21.07
N ILE A 271 -4.35 0.89 19.88
CA ILE A 271 -3.67 2.03 19.27
C ILE A 271 -3.77 3.25 20.19
N SER A 272 -4.97 3.61 20.63
CA SER A 272 -5.22 4.81 21.45
C SER A 272 -4.50 4.79 22.82
N ARG A 273 -4.13 3.61 23.32
CA ARG A 273 -3.32 3.50 24.54
C ARG A 273 -1.89 4.00 24.34
N PHE A 274 -1.33 3.82 23.16
CA PHE A 274 0.08 4.09 22.85
C PHE A 274 0.32 5.34 22.02
N SER A 275 -0.68 5.74 21.22
CA SER A 275 -0.58 6.85 20.29
C SER A 275 -1.85 7.69 20.26
N ASN A 276 -1.69 9.00 20.11
CA ASN A 276 -2.76 9.92 19.72
C ASN A 276 -2.77 10.19 18.20
N GLY A 277 -1.94 9.48 17.43
CA GLY A 277 -1.89 9.61 15.98
C GLY A 277 -3.17 9.16 15.29
N PRO A 278 -3.32 9.48 14.00
CA PRO A 278 -4.50 9.08 13.24
C PRO A 278 -4.69 7.57 13.17
N ILE A 279 -5.94 7.14 13.14
CA ILE A 279 -6.34 5.75 12.93
C ILE A 279 -7.06 5.66 11.59
N PHE A 280 -6.46 4.92 10.66
CA PHE A 280 -7.05 4.65 9.36
C PHE A 280 -7.82 3.34 9.42
N ILE A 281 -9.14 3.40 9.27
CA ILE A 281 -9.98 2.22 9.17
C ILE A 281 -10.05 1.83 7.69
N LEU A 282 -9.40 0.73 7.35
CA LEU A 282 -9.31 0.24 5.98
C LEU A 282 -10.62 -0.40 5.53
N GLY A 283 -11.10 0.06 4.38
CA GLY A 283 -12.33 -0.38 3.75
C GLY A 283 -13.58 0.35 4.25
N ASP A 284 -14.59 0.40 3.38
CA ASP A 284 -15.89 0.98 3.73
C ASP A 284 -16.60 0.08 4.74
N LEU A 285 -16.96 0.63 5.89
CA LEU A 285 -17.66 -0.12 6.97
C LEU A 285 -18.96 -0.75 6.49
N ARG A 286 -19.61 -0.15 5.48
CA ARG A 286 -20.88 -0.63 4.91
C ARG A 286 -20.75 -1.90 4.08
N GLN A 287 -19.53 -2.34 3.75
CA GLN A 287 -19.32 -3.62 3.05
C GLN A 287 -19.92 -4.82 3.79
N ALA A 288 -19.96 -4.76 5.12
CA ALA A 288 -20.56 -5.80 5.96
C ALA A 288 -22.06 -5.56 6.24
N GLY A 289 -22.65 -4.54 5.64
CA GLY A 289 -24.02 -4.08 5.85
C GLY A 289 -24.13 -2.89 6.80
N GLU A 290 -25.23 -2.16 6.69
CA GLU A 290 -25.48 -0.94 7.47
C GLU A 290 -25.55 -1.22 8.99
N ASP A 291 -26.10 -2.36 9.40
CA ASP A 291 -26.14 -2.78 10.81
C ASP A 291 -24.75 -2.95 11.39
N TYR A 292 -23.82 -3.56 10.64
CA TYR A 292 -22.43 -3.70 11.06
C TYR A 292 -21.76 -2.34 11.21
N ALA A 293 -21.92 -1.47 10.20
CA ALA A 293 -21.36 -0.13 10.23
C ALA A 293 -21.86 0.66 11.44
N SER A 294 -23.18 0.63 11.69
CA SER A 294 -23.81 1.26 12.85
C SER A 294 -23.29 0.70 14.19
N GLN A 295 -23.07 -0.61 14.30
CA GLN A 295 -22.50 -1.23 15.50
C GLN A 295 -21.07 -0.75 15.76
N VAL A 296 -20.22 -0.70 14.73
CA VAL A 296 -18.84 -0.18 14.85
C VAL A 296 -18.87 1.28 15.30
N LEU A 297 -19.67 2.12 14.65
CA LEU A 297 -19.79 3.55 14.98
C LEU A 297 -20.32 3.77 16.41
N ASN A 298 -21.35 3.04 16.83
CA ASN A 298 -21.87 3.10 18.19
C ASN A 298 -20.82 2.70 19.24
N LEU A 299 -20.01 1.67 18.94
CA LEU A 299 -18.92 1.27 19.83
C LEU A 299 -17.80 2.30 19.86
N LEU A 300 -17.45 2.94 18.75
CA LEU A 300 -16.49 4.06 18.70
C LEU A 300 -16.98 5.21 19.58
N GLN A 301 -18.24 5.63 19.43
CA GLN A 301 -18.86 6.69 20.22
C GLN A 301 -18.85 6.36 21.72
N LYS A 302 -19.24 5.15 22.08
CA LYS A 302 -19.25 4.67 23.49
C LYS A 302 -17.85 4.68 24.12
N ASN A 303 -16.81 4.35 23.34
CA ASN A 303 -15.44 4.30 23.83
C ASN A 303 -14.76 5.67 23.88
N ARG A 304 -15.33 6.72 23.29
CA ARG A 304 -14.84 8.10 23.30
C ARG A 304 -13.35 8.20 22.93
N VAL A 305 -12.96 7.53 21.87
CA VAL A 305 -11.57 7.54 21.38
C VAL A 305 -11.26 8.94 20.84
N LYS A 306 -10.13 9.51 21.27
CA LYS A 306 -9.73 10.90 20.92
C LYS A 306 -8.83 10.99 19.69
N ASN A 307 -8.48 9.87 19.11
CA ASN A 307 -7.69 9.85 17.89
C ASN A 307 -8.51 10.42 16.72
N GLN A 308 -7.84 11.07 15.79
CA GLN A 308 -8.43 11.37 14.49
C GLN A 308 -8.69 10.06 13.74
N PHE A 309 -9.80 9.97 13.04
CA PHE A 309 -10.12 8.83 12.19
C PHE A 309 -10.05 9.20 10.71
N ILE A 310 -9.49 8.31 9.90
CA ILE A 310 -9.55 8.36 8.45
C ILE A 310 -10.44 7.19 8.02
N LEU A 311 -11.49 7.47 7.26
CA LEU A 311 -12.53 6.52 6.89
C LEU A 311 -12.69 6.52 5.37
N GLU A 312 -12.83 5.34 4.77
CA GLU A 312 -13.04 5.18 3.32
C GLU A 312 -14.52 5.04 2.98
N LEU A 313 -14.91 5.66 1.88
CA LEU A 313 -16.21 5.47 1.25
C LEU A 313 -15.99 4.85 -0.15
N PHE A 314 -16.55 3.68 -0.39
CA PHE A 314 -16.55 3.06 -1.72
C PHE A 314 -17.67 3.60 -2.62
N TYR A 315 -18.74 4.07 -1.99
CA TYR A 315 -19.91 4.68 -2.61
C TYR A 315 -20.31 5.95 -1.87
N PRO A 316 -21.04 6.86 -2.51
CA PRO A 316 -21.70 7.97 -1.86
C PRO A 316 -22.44 7.54 -0.59
N ALA A 317 -22.53 8.43 0.38
CA ALA A 317 -23.13 8.14 1.68
C ALA A 317 -24.28 9.09 1.97
N SER A 318 -25.32 8.60 2.66
CA SER A 318 -26.42 9.44 3.11
C SER A 318 -25.97 10.40 4.21
N LYS A 319 -26.64 11.56 4.31
CA LYS A 319 -26.39 12.55 5.37
C LYS A 319 -26.53 11.96 6.77
N ASP A 320 -27.46 11.03 6.96
CA ASP A 320 -27.68 10.39 8.26
C ASP A 320 -26.52 9.47 8.64
N PHE A 321 -25.95 8.71 7.67
CA PHE A 321 -24.76 7.92 7.91
C PHE A 321 -23.54 8.79 8.23
N LEU A 322 -23.33 9.88 7.47
CA LEU A 322 -22.27 10.85 7.75
C LEU A 322 -22.41 11.51 9.11
N ARG A 323 -23.65 11.79 9.54
CA ARG A 323 -23.94 12.30 10.89
C ARG A 323 -23.59 11.27 11.96
N GLN A 324 -23.90 9.98 11.77
CA GLN A 324 -23.48 8.92 12.68
C GLN A 324 -21.95 8.85 12.78
N MET A 325 -21.23 8.96 11.65
CA MET A 325 -19.77 9.02 11.64
C MET A 325 -19.24 10.22 12.44
N SER A 326 -19.79 11.40 12.24
CA SER A 326 -19.41 12.62 12.98
C SER A 326 -19.65 12.49 14.50
N LEU A 327 -20.74 11.87 14.91
CA LEU A 327 -21.03 11.61 16.34
C LEU A 327 -20.09 10.57 16.94
N ALA A 328 -19.70 9.56 16.17
CA ALA A 328 -18.80 8.50 16.59
C ALA A 328 -17.33 8.94 16.63
N CYS A 329 -16.94 9.75 15.66
CA CYS A 329 -15.58 10.22 15.41
C CYS A 329 -15.59 11.73 15.18
N PRO A 330 -15.63 12.57 16.23
CA PRO A 330 -15.75 14.04 16.05
C PRO A 330 -14.57 14.68 15.29
N ASP A 331 -13.41 14.05 15.26
CA ASP A 331 -12.26 14.43 14.44
C ASP A 331 -12.06 13.35 13.36
N PHE A 332 -12.73 13.49 12.21
CA PHE A 332 -12.67 12.51 11.14
C PHE A 332 -12.36 13.15 9.79
N CYS A 333 -11.70 12.35 8.96
CA CYS A 333 -11.45 12.61 7.56
C CYS A 333 -12.09 11.51 6.72
N LEU A 334 -12.47 11.85 5.50
CA LEU A 334 -13.07 10.91 4.55
C LEU A 334 -12.23 10.84 3.28
N GLU A 335 -12.25 9.68 2.69
CA GLU A 335 -11.66 9.38 1.39
C GLU A 335 -12.69 8.72 0.49
N ILE A 336 -12.77 9.18 -0.75
CA ILE A 336 -13.62 8.58 -1.77
C ILE A 336 -12.89 8.56 -3.12
N SER A 337 -12.96 7.43 -3.80
CA SER A 337 -12.30 7.22 -5.09
C SER A 337 -13.33 7.01 -6.20
N PRO A 338 -13.88 8.09 -6.79
CA PRO A 338 -14.73 8.00 -7.98
C PRO A 338 -13.97 7.52 -9.22
N GLU A 339 -12.65 7.66 -9.23
CA GLU A 339 -11.72 7.29 -10.30
C GLU A 339 -11.86 8.14 -11.57
N SER A 340 -13.07 8.53 -11.97
CA SER A 340 -13.37 9.39 -13.12
C SER A 340 -14.53 10.33 -12.83
N HIS A 341 -14.54 11.50 -13.49
CA HIS A 341 -15.67 12.42 -13.51
C HIS A 341 -16.84 11.88 -14.37
N ASP A 342 -16.51 11.05 -15.38
CA ASP A 342 -17.47 10.49 -16.33
C ASP A 342 -18.23 9.31 -15.70
N PRO A 343 -19.58 9.38 -15.57
CA PRO A 343 -20.40 8.31 -15.02
C PRO A 343 -20.30 7.00 -15.80
N GLU A 344 -20.12 7.04 -17.13
CA GLU A 344 -20.01 5.83 -17.94
C GLU A 344 -18.66 5.14 -17.72
N ILE A 345 -17.58 5.89 -17.54
CA ILE A 345 -16.29 5.32 -17.13
C ILE A 345 -16.41 4.73 -15.71
N ARG A 346 -17.01 5.46 -14.76
CA ARG A 346 -17.26 4.95 -13.39
C ARG A 346 -18.02 3.63 -13.40
N LYS A 347 -19.07 3.53 -14.21
CA LYS A 347 -19.87 2.30 -14.34
C LYS A 347 -19.04 1.12 -14.85
N VAL A 348 -18.19 1.36 -15.86
CA VAL A 348 -17.32 0.31 -16.42
C VAL A 348 -16.31 -0.20 -15.39
N ILE A 349 -15.74 0.67 -14.59
CA ILE A 349 -14.71 0.30 -13.59
C ILE A 349 -15.29 -0.26 -12.28
N GLY A 350 -16.62 -0.29 -12.12
CA GLY A 350 -17.30 -0.82 -10.93
C GLY A 350 -17.69 0.24 -9.89
N ARG A 351 -17.87 1.50 -10.32
CA ARG A 351 -18.32 2.64 -9.48
C ARG A 351 -19.62 3.26 -10.04
N PRO A 352 -20.75 2.52 -10.06
CA PRO A 352 -21.96 2.90 -10.79
C PRO A 352 -22.84 3.90 -10.03
N TYR A 353 -22.32 5.06 -9.68
CA TYR A 353 -23.07 6.15 -9.06
C TYR A 353 -22.93 7.45 -9.86
N SER A 354 -23.90 8.33 -9.71
CA SER A 354 -23.97 9.60 -10.43
C SER A 354 -23.04 10.65 -9.84
N SER A 355 -22.75 11.70 -10.62
CA SER A 355 -22.01 12.86 -10.12
C SER A 355 -22.81 13.61 -9.05
N GLN A 356 -24.14 13.66 -9.18
CA GLN A 356 -25.00 14.29 -8.20
C GLN A 356 -24.93 13.61 -6.82
N GLU A 357 -24.94 12.27 -6.76
CA GLU A 357 -24.78 11.52 -5.50
C GLU A 357 -23.41 11.78 -4.86
N LEU A 358 -22.34 11.82 -5.69
CA LEU A 358 -21.01 12.16 -5.22
C LEU A 358 -20.99 13.57 -4.62
N GLU A 359 -21.45 14.56 -5.38
CA GLU A 359 -21.48 15.98 -4.98
C GLU A 359 -22.31 16.20 -3.71
N GLN A 360 -23.46 15.53 -3.60
CA GLN A 360 -24.28 15.60 -2.38
C GLN A 360 -23.54 15.01 -1.17
N THR A 361 -22.82 13.90 -1.36
CA THR A 361 -22.00 13.31 -0.29
C THR A 361 -20.89 14.27 0.17
N LEU A 362 -20.26 15.00 -0.75
CA LEU A 362 -19.23 15.98 -0.41
C LEU A 362 -19.82 17.14 0.41
N ASP A 363 -20.95 17.71 -0.02
CA ASP A 363 -21.63 18.77 0.71
C ASP A 363 -22.05 18.33 2.12
N ASP A 364 -22.70 17.16 2.21
CA ASP A 364 -23.17 16.61 3.48
C ASP A 364 -22.00 16.28 4.44
N ALA A 365 -20.86 15.80 3.92
CA ALA A 365 -19.67 15.54 4.72
C ALA A 365 -19.10 16.85 5.32
N LEU A 366 -19.04 17.91 4.53
CA LEU A 366 -18.59 19.22 4.99
C LEU A 366 -19.55 19.81 6.04
N ASP A 367 -20.86 19.66 5.82
CA ASP A 367 -21.93 20.12 6.72
C ASP A 367 -21.86 19.44 8.11
N VAL A 368 -21.57 18.13 8.15
CA VAL A 368 -21.46 17.40 9.43
C VAL A 368 -20.09 17.54 10.09
N GLY A 369 -19.21 18.37 9.53
CA GLY A 369 -17.95 18.72 10.16
C GLY A 369 -16.77 17.81 9.81
N CYS A 370 -16.80 17.14 8.65
CA CYS A 370 -15.63 16.44 8.12
C CYS A 370 -14.44 17.40 8.07
N ARG A 371 -13.30 16.96 8.65
CA ARG A 371 -12.11 17.80 8.76
C ARG A 371 -11.33 17.88 7.47
N ARG A 372 -11.35 16.80 6.70
CA ARG A 372 -10.74 16.70 5.39
C ARG A 372 -11.46 15.66 4.56
N LEU A 373 -11.65 15.97 3.31
CA LEU A 373 -12.27 15.13 2.31
C LEU A 373 -11.33 14.98 1.13
N ASP A 374 -10.80 13.78 0.95
CA ASP A 374 -9.89 13.45 -0.14
C ASP A 374 -10.66 12.72 -1.26
N VAL A 375 -10.55 13.25 -2.49
CA VAL A 375 -11.23 12.71 -3.67
C VAL A 375 -10.18 12.30 -4.70
N PHE A 376 -10.18 11.01 -5.09
CA PHE A 376 -9.15 10.44 -5.95
C PHE A 376 -9.69 10.14 -7.33
N PHE A 377 -8.95 10.59 -8.35
CA PHE A 377 -9.21 10.32 -9.75
C PHE A 377 -7.99 9.65 -10.37
N MET A 378 -8.23 8.74 -11.35
CA MET A 378 -7.17 7.98 -11.99
C MET A 378 -7.09 8.26 -13.48
N ILE A 379 -5.90 8.03 -14.05
CA ILE A 379 -5.58 8.16 -15.47
C ILE A 379 -5.15 6.80 -16.00
N GLY A 380 -5.61 6.45 -17.22
CA GLY A 380 -5.37 5.15 -17.84
C GLY A 380 -6.50 4.14 -17.62
N LEU A 381 -7.71 4.64 -17.43
CA LEU A 381 -8.93 3.84 -17.25
C LEU A 381 -9.52 3.36 -18.60
N PRO A 382 -10.34 2.29 -18.59
CA PRO A 382 -11.12 1.90 -19.76
C PRO A 382 -11.97 3.06 -20.28
N ARG A 383 -12.03 3.23 -21.60
CA ARG A 383 -12.75 4.30 -22.31
C ARG A 383 -12.27 5.73 -22.04
N GLN A 384 -11.26 5.91 -21.23
CA GLN A 384 -10.71 7.23 -20.95
C GLN A 384 -9.75 7.65 -22.07
N THR A 385 -10.02 8.81 -22.68
CA THR A 385 -9.12 9.46 -23.63
C THR A 385 -8.24 10.50 -22.91
N PRO A 386 -7.14 10.99 -23.51
CA PRO A 386 -6.39 12.10 -22.95
C PRO A 386 -7.29 13.30 -22.62
N GLN A 387 -8.21 13.63 -23.52
CA GLN A 387 -9.15 14.74 -23.32
C GLN A 387 -10.07 14.50 -22.13
N SER A 388 -10.70 13.33 -22.01
CA SER A 388 -11.60 13.05 -20.89
C SER A 388 -10.86 12.96 -19.54
N ALA A 389 -9.57 12.56 -19.53
CA ALA A 389 -8.75 12.62 -18.33
C ALA A 389 -8.46 14.07 -17.90
N ILE A 390 -8.27 14.97 -18.86
CA ILE A 390 -8.12 16.41 -18.58
C ILE A 390 -9.44 17.04 -18.12
N GLU A 391 -10.57 16.67 -18.70
CA GLU A 391 -11.90 17.10 -18.25
C GLU A 391 -12.18 16.71 -16.79
N THR A 392 -11.53 15.65 -16.27
CA THR A 392 -11.55 15.33 -14.84
C THR A 392 -10.98 16.48 -14.01
N THR A 393 -9.97 17.21 -14.50
CA THR A 393 -9.45 18.38 -13.77
C THR A 393 -10.42 19.56 -13.81
N ASP A 394 -11.17 19.73 -14.90
CA ASP A 394 -12.23 20.75 -14.96
C ASP A 394 -13.34 20.42 -13.96
N TYR A 395 -13.68 19.14 -13.85
CA TYR A 395 -14.62 18.67 -12.80
C TYR A 395 -14.08 18.90 -11.38
N CYS A 396 -12.76 18.74 -11.16
CA CYS A 396 -12.15 19.16 -9.88
C CYS A 396 -12.37 20.66 -9.63
N GLY A 397 -12.27 21.49 -10.67
CA GLY A 397 -12.59 22.93 -10.59
C GLY A 397 -14.05 23.18 -10.19
N HIS A 398 -14.99 22.43 -10.80
CA HIS A 398 -16.42 22.47 -10.42
C HIS A 398 -16.64 22.10 -8.96
N LEU A 399 -15.99 21.03 -8.45
CA LEU A 399 -16.12 20.63 -7.03
C LEU A 399 -15.56 21.71 -6.09
N LEU A 400 -14.46 22.37 -6.44
CA LEU A 400 -13.92 23.49 -5.68
C LEU A 400 -14.84 24.72 -5.70
N GLU A 401 -15.43 25.04 -6.84
CA GLU A 401 -16.41 26.12 -6.94
C GLU A 401 -17.65 25.85 -6.10
N ARG A 402 -18.19 24.61 -6.18
CA ARG A 402 -19.33 24.15 -5.38
C ARG A 402 -19.06 24.26 -3.88
N SER A 403 -17.89 23.85 -3.44
CA SER A 403 -17.47 23.97 -2.04
C SER A 403 -16.98 25.38 -1.66
N ARG A 404 -17.09 26.37 -2.57
CA ARG A 404 -16.61 27.75 -2.38
C ARG A 404 -15.14 27.84 -1.95
N GLY A 405 -14.32 26.97 -2.49
CA GLY A 405 -12.89 26.91 -2.15
C GLY A 405 -12.62 26.42 -0.72
N ASP A 406 -13.51 25.61 -0.14
CA ASP A 406 -13.30 25.06 1.21
C ASP A 406 -12.00 24.23 1.24
N LYS A 407 -11.05 24.68 2.07
CA LYS A 407 -9.70 24.07 2.18
C LYS A 407 -9.71 22.65 2.75
N ARG A 408 -10.85 22.19 3.23
CA ARG A 408 -11.02 20.79 3.66
C ARG A 408 -11.15 19.82 2.48
N VAL A 409 -11.47 20.31 1.26
CA VAL A 409 -11.60 19.47 0.07
C VAL A 409 -10.26 19.40 -0.64
N SER A 410 -9.74 18.17 -0.77
CA SER A 410 -8.51 17.88 -1.51
C SER A 410 -8.79 16.90 -2.63
N MET A 411 -8.32 17.21 -3.83
CA MET A 411 -8.47 16.35 -4.98
C MET A 411 -7.11 15.93 -5.52
N PHE A 412 -7.06 14.70 -6.01
CA PHE A 412 -5.86 14.08 -6.54
C PHE A 412 -6.16 13.46 -7.90
N THR A 413 -5.23 13.64 -8.84
CA THR A 413 -5.23 12.95 -10.12
C THR A 413 -3.89 12.23 -10.26
N SER A 414 -3.92 10.94 -10.58
CA SER A 414 -2.69 10.17 -10.77
C SER A 414 -2.90 9.06 -11.81
N PRO A 415 -1.83 8.59 -12.46
CA PRO A 415 -1.94 7.36 -13.22
C PRO A 415 -2.28 6.19 -12.29
N LEU A 416 -2.83 5.11 -12.86
CA LEU A 416 -2.87 3.81 -12.18
C LEU A 416 -1.45 3.45 -11.78
N ALA A 417 -1.16 3.52 -10.51
CA ALA A 417 0.21 3.48 -10.04
C ALA A 417 0.62 2.10 -9.53
N PRO A 418 1.78 1.68 -9.93
CA PRO A 418 2.52 2.03 -11.14
C PRO A 418 2.16 1.12 -12.31
N PHE A 419 1.13 0.26 -12.18
CA PHE A 419 0.69 -0.73 -13.17
C PHE A 419 -0.74 -1.20 -12.88
N LEU A 420 -1.35 -1.84 -13.87
CA LEU A 420 -2.58 -2.59 -13.70
C LEU A 420 -2.29 -3.86 -12.91
N ASP A 421 -2.95 -4.04 -11.79
CA ASP A 421 -2.66 -5.13 -10.85
C ASP A 421 -2.86 -6.52 -11.45
N PRO A 422 -1.84 -7.41 -11.41
CA PRO A 422 -2.04 -8.82 -11.70
C PRO A 422 -3.14 -9.42 -10.82
N GLY A 423 -4.03 -10.21 -11.45
CA GLY A 423 -5.22 -10.77 -10.80
C GLY A 423 -6.46 -9.88 -10.87
N SER A 424 -6.35 -8.60 -11.24
CA SER A 424 -7.52 -7.74 -11.48
C SER A 424 -8.30 -8.18 -12.72
N LEU A 425 -9.57 -7.80 -12.79
CA LEU A 425 -10.41 -8.11 -13.96
C LEU A 425 -9.83 -7.56 -15.26
N GLY A 426 -9.27 -6.34 -15.22
CA GLY A 426 -8.66 -5.71 -16.37
C GLY A 426 -7.38 -6.43 -16.83
N PHE A 427 -6.56 -6.92 -15.89
CA PHE A 427 -5.35 -7.66 -16.22
C PHE A 427 -5.65 -9.07 -16.76
N GLU A 428 -6.66 -9.75 -16.18
CA GLU A 428 -7.02 -11.12 -16.53
C GLU A 428 -7.88 -11.22 -17.79
N ASN A 429 -8.68 -10.20 -18.09
CA ASN A 429 -9.57 -10.12 -19.24
C ASN A 429 -9.37 -8.80 -20.01
N PRO A 430 -8.15 -8.52 -20.49
CA PRO A 430 -7.81 -7.20 -21.00
C PRO A 430 -8.65 -6.80 -22.21
N GLU A 431 -8.91 -7.70 -23.15
CA GLU A 431 -9.71 -7.43 -24.35
C GLU A 431 -11.12 -6.92 -24.01
N ARG A 432 -11.72 -7.45 -22.93
CA ARG A 432 -13.06 -7.04 -22.49
C ARG A 432 -13.10 -5.58 -22.05
N TYR A 433 -12.00 -5.06 -21.52
CA TYR A 433 -11.89 -3.73 -20.92
C TYR A 433 -11.05 -2.77 -21.75
N GLY A 434 -10.59 -3.20 -22.93
CA GLY A 434 -9.76 -2.38 -23.84
C GLY A 434 -8.36 -2.13 -23.30
N TYR A 435 -7.78 -3.09 -22.57
CA TYR A 435 -6.39 -3.04 -22.13
C TYR A 435 -5.48 -3.86 -23.05
N HIS A 436 -4.28 -3.38 -23.29
CA HIS A 436 -3.19 -4.08 -23.95
C HIS A 436 -2.09 -4.34 -22.93
N ILE A 437 -1.96 -5.58 -22.45
CA ILE A 437 -0.96 -5.93 -21.45
C ILE A 437 0.39 -6.14 -22.13
N LEU A 438 1.37 -5.32 -21.75
CA LEU A 438 2.70 -5.27 -22.37
C LEU A 438 3.64 -6.34 -21.81
N PHE A 439 3.46 -6.72 -20.56
CA PHE A 439 4.21 -7.80 -19.92
C PHE A 439 3.39 -8.41 -18.78
N ARG A 440 3.56 -9.73 -18.59
CA ARG A 440 2.74 -10.52 -17.66
C ARG A 440 3.55 -11.27 -16.62
N LYS A 441 4.84 -11.58 -16.92
CA LYS A 441 5.69 -12.39 -16.06
C LYS A 441 6.31 -11.58 -14.93
N LEU A 442 6.59 -12.25 -13.81
CA LEU A 442 7.29 -11.65 -12.66
C LEU A 442 8.61 -11.00 -13.05
N GLU A 443 9.42 -11.69 -13.86
CA GLU A 443 10.73 -11.20 -14.29
C GLU A 443 10.61 -9.97 -15.22
N GLU A 444 9.55 -9.89 -16.03
CA GLU A 444 9.29 -8.73 -16.88
C GLU A 444 8.94 -7.50 -16.02
N HIS A 445 8.07 -7.65 -15.01
CA HIS A 445 7.77 -6.60 -14.05
C HIS A 445 9.03 -6.18 -13.26
N ARG A 446 9.84 -7.17 -12.82
CA ARG A 446 11.09 -6.89 -12.09
C ARG A 446 12.04 -6.01 -12.90
N ARG A 447 12.22 -6.31 -14.18
CA ARG A 447 13.06 -5.51 -15.10
C ARG A 447 12.46 -4.14 -15.36
N ALA A 448 11.17 -4.10 -15.60
CA ALA A 448 10.45 -2.87 -15.88
C ALA A 448 10.54 -1.83 -14.73
N LEU A 449 10.42 -2.28 -13.48
CA LEU A 449 10.57 -1.41 -12.31
C LEU A 449 11.98 -0.81 -12.17
N ALA A 450 13.01 -1.51 -12.63
CA ALA A 450 14.39 -1.03 -12.61
C ALA A 450 14.77 -0.13 -13.80
N SER A 451 13.83 0.15 -14.69
CA SER A 451 14.03 1.03 -15.85
C SER A 451 14.23 2.49 -15.44
N PRO A 452 14.98 3.28 -16.22
CA PRO A 452 15.30 4.68 -15.86
C PRO A 452 14.11 5.64 -15.76
N SER A 453 12.95 5.27 -16.32
CA SER A 453 11.74 6.08 -16.26
C SER A 453 10.54 5.25 -15.81
N TRP A 454 9.71 5.81 -14.92
CA TRP A 454 8.47 5.21 -14.44
C TRP A 454 7.48 4.82 -15.56
N LYS A 455 7.56 5.48 -16.72
CA LYS A 455 6.78 5.11 -17.92
C LYS A 455 6.89 3.61 -18.20
N TYR A 456 8.08 3.04 -18.04
CA TYR A 456 8.33 1.63 -18.36
C TYR A 456 7.81 0.66 -17.30
N SER A 457 7.49 1.15 -16.10
CA SER A 457 6.80 0.32 -15.10
C SER A 457 5.32 0.12 -15.40
N LEU A 458 4.71 0.97 -16.23
CA LEU A 458 3.35 0.76 -16.72
C LEU A 458 3.31 -0.51 -17.58
N ASN A 459 2.59 -1.52 -17.12
CA ASN A 459 2.49 -2.82 -17.78
C ASN A 459 1.37 -2.89 -18.81
N TYR A 460 0.74 -1.77 -19.12
CA TYR A 460 -0.43 -1.70 -20.00
C TYR A 460 -0.47 -0.43 -20.85
N GLU A 461 -1.24 -0.53 -21.89
CA GLU A 461 -1.85 0.55 -22.65
C GLU A 461 -3.35 0.30 -22.74
N THR A 462 -4.12 1.25 -23.26
CA THR A 462 -5.55 1.06 -23.52
C THR A 462 -5.87 1.32 -25.00
N ASP A 463 -7.05 0.90 -25.45
CA ASP A 463 -7.55 1.23 -26.80
C ASP A 463 -7.60 2.74 -27.06
N TRP A 464 -7.58 3.56 -26.00
CA TRP A 464 -7.77 5.01 -26.04
C TRP A 464 -6.53 5.82 -25.71
N MET A 465 -5.54 5.20 -25.04
CA MET A 465 -4.31 5.87 -24.59
C MET A 465 -3.10 4.93 -24.66
N THR A 466 -2.07 5.35 -25.38
CA THR A 466 -0.73 4.72 -25.31
C THR A 466 -0.06 5.05 -23.96
N ARG A 467 0.99 4.32 -23.58
CA ARG A 467 1.80 4.66 -22.38
C ARG A 467 2.30 6.11 -22.41
N GLN A 468 2.72 6.60 -23.58
CA GLN A 468 3.18 7.97 -23.72
C GLN A 468 2.06 8.96 -23.42
N GLN A 469 0.86 8.71 -23.95
CA GLN A 469 -0.29 9.56 -23.69
C GLN A 469 -0.70 9.51 -22.20
N ILE A 470 -0.63 8.35 -21.54
CA ILE A 470 -0.88 8.23 -20.09
C ILE A 470 0.11 9.10 -19.31
N VAL A 471 1.40 9.05 -19.66
CA VAL A 471 2.46 9.85 -19.03
C VAL A 471 2.22 11.34 -19.25
N ASP A 472 2.05 11.76 -20.50
CA ASP A 472 1.87 13.17 -20.85
C ASP A 472 0.61 13.76 -20.18
N THR A 473 -0.50 13.03 -20.24
CA THR A 473 -1.77 13.45 -19.61
C THR A 473 -1.65 13.52 -18.09
N SER A 474 -0.87 12.62 -17.47
CA SER A 474 -0.65 12.66 -16.02
C SER A 474 0.06 13.95 -15.57
N TYR A 475 1.12 14.35 -16.27
CA TYR A 475 1.80 15.60 -15.98
C TYR A 475 0.91 16.82 -16.24
N GLU A 476 0.18 16.83 -17.36
CA GLU A 476 -0.74 17.92 -17.69
C GLU A 476 -1.87 18.07 -16.66
N ALA A 477 -2.51 16.96 -16.28
CA ALA A 477 -3.59 16.96 -15.30
C ALA A 477 -3.14 17.53 -13.94
N ILE A 478 -1.95 17.13 -13.45
CA ILE A 478 -1.43 17.64 -12.18
C ILE A 478 -1.08 19.13 -12.27
N LEU A 479 -0.51 19.59 -13.38
CA LEU A 479 -0.22 21.02 -13.61
C LEU A 479 -1.50 21.85 -13.59
N ARG A 480 -2.56 21.40 -14.25
CA ARG A 480 -3.87 22.08 -14.24
C ARG A 480 -4.49 22.06 -12.84
N LEU A 481 -4.40 20.94 -12.13
CA LEU A 481 -4.90 20.84 -10.76
C LEU A 481 -4.17 21.81 -9.81
N ASN A 482 -2.85 22.00 -9.98
CA ASN A 482 -2.10 22.99 -9.21
C ASN A 482 -2.56 24.42 -9.49
N GLN A 483 -2.89 24.77 -10.74
CA GLN A 483 -3.45 26.07 -11.08
C GLN A 483 -4.82 26.30 -10.40
N LEU A 484 -5.68 25.27 -10.37
CA LEU A 484 -6.96 25.33 -9.64
C LEU A 484 -6.74 25.53 -8.14
N ARG A 485 -5.79 24.82 -7.54
CA ARG A 485 -5.46 24.97 -6.11
C ARG A 485 -4.99 26.38 -5.76
N VAL A 486 -4.26 27.06 -6.65
CA VAL A 486 -3.90 28.47 -6.47
C VAL A 486 -5.13 29.37 -6.61
N LYS A 487 -5.92 29.17 -7.69
CA LYS A 487 -7.14 29.95 -7.94
C LYS A 487 -8.08 29.98 -6.72
N TYR A 488 -8.20 28.86 -6.02
CA TYR A 488 -9.05 28.71 -4.83
C TYR A 488 -8.28 28.86 -3.51
N GLU A 489 -7.06 29.40 -3.53
CA GLU A 489 -6.22 29.68 -2.34
C GLU A 489 -5.94 28.45 -1.44
N ILE A 490 -5.98 27.24 -2.01
CA ILE A 490 -5.68 26.00 -1.29
C ILE A 490 -4.18 25.88 -1.04
N ILE A 491 -3.36 26.31 -2.02
CA ILE A 491 -1.90 26.38 -1.90
C ILE A 491 -1.42 27.79 -2.27
N SER A 492 -0.26 28.17 -1.75
CA SER A 492 0.35 29.45 -2.12
C SER A 492 0.91 29.43 -3.55
N GLU A 493 0.93 30.58 -4.21
CA GLU A 493 1.55 30.72 -5.54
C GLU A 493 3.01 30.25 -5.56
N LYS A 494 3.78 30.58 -4.52
CA LYS A 494 5.18 30.16 -4.38
C LYS A 494 5.31 28.64 -4.40
N LEU A 495 4.44 27.94 -3.68
CA LEU A 495 4.42 26.49 -3.63
C LEU A 495 4.05 25.89 -5.00
N ALA A 496 3.01 26.45 -5.63
CA ALA A 496 2.59 26.03 -6.96
C ALA A 496 3.70 26.20 -7.99
N GLN A 497 4.38 27.35 -8.00
CA GLN A 497 5.51 27.61 -8.92
C GLN A 497 6.65 26.60 -8.71
N THR A 498 6.99 26.28 -7.47
CA THR A 498 8.02 25.28 -7.16
C THR A 498 7.61 23.89 -7.65
N SER A 499 6.36 23.49 -7.43
CA SER A 499 5.81 22.22 -7.89
C SER A 499 5.75 22.17 -9.44
N GLU A 500 5.32 23.25 -10.09
CA GLU A 500 5.25 23.35 -11.54
C GLU A 500 6.63 23.21 -12.20
N GLN A 501 7.62 23.98 -11.75
CA GLN A 501 8.99 23.92 -12.29
C GLN A 501 9.51 22.49 -12.26
N ARG A 502 9.28 21.80 -11.19
CA ARG A 502 9.70 20.44 -11.00
C ARG A 502 8.93 19.43 -11.86
N LEU A 503 7.59 19.55 -11.95
CA LEU A 503 6.79 18.69 -12.81
C LEU A 503 7.21 18.83 -14.27
N ARG A 504 7.48 20.06 -14.73
CA ARG A 504 8.00 20.32 -16.08
C ARG A 504 9.39 19.71 -16.28
N ALA A 505 10.30 19.86 -15.31
CA ALA A 505 11.62 19.23 -15.36
C ALA A 505 11.53 17.70 -15.39
N ALA A 506 10.63 17.08 -14.60
CA ALA A 506 10.41 15.65 -14.62
C ALA A 506 9.83 15.16 -15.96
N TRP A 507 8.89 15.91 -16.52
CA TRP A 507 8.29 15.59 -17.81
C TRP A 507 9.32 15.67 -18.97
N GLU A 508 10.14 16.71 -18.98
CA GLU A 508 11.24 16.86 -19.95
C GLU A 508 12.30 15.75 -19.75
N MET A 509 12.67 15.46 -18.51
CA MET A 509 13.60 14.38 -18.19
C MET A 509 13.07 13.01 -18.67
N SER A 510 11.78 12.75 -18.52
CA SER A 510 11.16 11.51 -19.05
C SER A 510 11.41 11.36 -20.56
N ARG A 511 11.19 12.42 -21.34
CA ARG A 511 11.44 12.41 -22.80
C ARG A 511 12.92 12.22 -23.14
N ARG A 512 13.79 12.87 -22.37
CA ARG A 512 15.24 12.75 -22.54
C ARG A 512 15.74 11.34 -22.25
N LEU A 513 15.21 10.70 -21.20
CA LEU A 513 15.51 9.29 -20.88
C LEU A 513 14.98 8.36 -21.97
N ASP A 514 13.80 8.62 -22.54
CA ASP A 514 13.26 7.84 -23.65
C ASP A 514 14.16 7.89 -24.89
N ASP A 515 14.68 9.06 -25.24
CA ASP A 515 15.62 9.21 -26.37
C ASP A 515 16.90 8.42 -26.13
N LEU A 516 17.49 8.51 -24.95
CA LEU A 516 18.70 7.77 -24.60
C LEU A 516 18.48 6.24 -24.55
N LEU A 517 17.32 5.81 -24.04
CA LEU A 517 16.95 4.39 -24.05
C LEU A 517 16.79 3.84 -25.47
N SER A 518 16.19 4.63 -26.37
CA SER A 518 16.04 4.25 -27.79
C SER A 518 17.39 4.06 -28.51
N LYS A 519 18.41 4.79 -28.04
CA LYS A 519 19.80 4.73 -28.53
C LYS A 519 20.67 3.70 -27.79
N ASN A 520 20.12 3.01 -26.77
CA ASN A 520 20.85 2.12 -25.84
C ASN A 520 22.07 2.78 -25.17
N ASP A 521 22.02 4.10 -24.93
CA ASP A 521 23.13 4.86 -24.33
C ASP A 521 23.02 4.84 -22.79
N ASN A 522 23.39 3.69 -22.21
CA ASN A 522 23.36 3.49 -20.76
C ASN A 522 24.34 4.41 -20.02
N GLU A 523 25.49 4.74 -20.62
CA GLU A 523 26.46 5.64 -19.98
C GLU A 523 25.90 7.07 -19.84
N ALA A 524 25.21 7.55 -20.88
CA ALA A 524 24.55 8.86 -20.79
C ALA A 524 23.42 8.86 -19.76
N ILE A 525 22.66 7.76 -19.67
CA ILE A 525 21.62 7.60 -18.63
C ILE A 525 22.25 7.66 -17.22
N ASP A 526 23.35 6.95 -16.98
CA ASP A 526 24.01 6.96 -15.66
C ASP A 526 24.57 8.34 -15.30
N ARG A 527 25.06 9.10 -16.30
CA ARG A 527 25.49 10.51 -16.10
C ARG A 527 24.36 11.43 -15.67
N LEU A 528 23.11 11.12 -15.99
CA LEU A 528 21.93 11.91 -15.59
C LEU A 528 21.52 11.68 -14.12
N LYS A 529 22.07 10.68 -13.44
CA LYS A 529 21.67 10.35 -12.06
C LYS A 529 21.61 11.55 -11.12
N PRO A 530 22.62 12.45 -11.02
CA PRO A 530 22.54 13.58 -10.10
C PRO A 530 21.37 14.54 -10.42
N GLU A 531 21.01 14.69 -11.70
CA GLU A 531 19.90 15.53 -12.12
C GLU A 531 18.56 14.88 -11.81
N VAL A 532 18.43 13.59 -12.10
CA VAL A 532 17.25 12.78 -11.77
C VAL A 532 17.02 12.73 -10.25
N ASP A 533 18.07 12.51 -9.46
CA ASP A 533 17.97 12.50 -8.00
C ASP A 533 17.48 13.86 -7.45
N ARG A 534 17.93 14.97 -8.02
CA ARG A 534 17.45 16.30 -7.66
C ARG A 534 15.96 16.47 -7.97
N ILE A 535 15.51 16.00 -9.14
CA ILE A 535 14.09 16.02 -9.50
C ILE A 535 13.28 15.17 -8.51
N ASN A 536 13.74 13.98 -8.16
CA ASN A 536 13.07 13.06 -7.25
C ASN A 536 13.02 13.54 -5.79
N THR A 537 13.90 14.45 -5.37
CA THR A 537 14.00 14.92 -3.98
C THR A 537 12.74 15.66 -3.52
N PHE A 538 12.00 16.20 -4.45
CA PHE A 538 10.82 16.96 -4.14
C PHE A 538 9.55 16.12 -4.38
N PRO A 539 8.63 15.97 -3.45
CA PRO A 539 7.35 15.28 -3.65
C PRO A 539 6.43 16.09 -4.57
N VAL A 540 5.58 15.43 -5.32
CA VAL A 540 4.58 16.07 -6.20
C VAL A 540 3.55 16.85 -5.37
N ALA A 541 3.28 16.39 -4.15
CA ALA A 541 2.49 17.08 -3.14
C ALA A 541 3.36 17.34 -1.90
N GLU A 542 3.18 18.47 -1.25
CA GLU A 542 3.84 18.71 0.04
C GLU A 542 3.21 17.83 1.12
N LYS A 543 4.02 17.49 2.14
CA LYS A 543 3.54 16.74 3.31
C LYS A 543 2.29 17.35 3.94
N ILE A 544 2.22 18.68 4.02
CA ILE A 544 1.07 19.38 4.59
C ILE A 544 -0.22 19.16 3.81
N GLN A 545 -0.12 18.79 2.54
CA GLN A 545 -1.29 18.47 1.69
C GLN A 545 -1.77 17.03 1.90
N LEU A 546 -0.91 16.16 2.40
CA LEU A 546 -1.19 14.73 2.59
C LEU A 546 -1.44 14.39 4.06
N GLU A 547 -0.79 15.09 4.98
CA GLU A 547 -0.98 14.92 6.41
C GLU A 547 -2.08 15.86 6.91
N VAL A 548 -3.01 15.34 7.69
CA VAL A 548 -3.95 16.15 8.47
C VAL A 548 -3.43 16.15 9.91
N PRO A 549 -2.62 17.14 10.30
CA PRO A 549 -2.01 17.12 11.62
C PRO A 549 -3.10 17.27 12.68
N PRO A 550 -3.31 16.29 13.56
CA PRO A 550 -4.05 16.51 14.78
C PRO A 550 -3.29 17.52 15.65
N PRO A 551 -3.97 18.33 16.45
CA PRO A 551 -3.35 19.42 17.21
C PRO A 551 -2.22 18.96 18.16
N PHE A 552 -2.18 17.67 18.53
CA PHE A 552 -1.13 17.11 19.38
C PHE A 552 -0.89 15.61 19.06
N ILE A 553 0.05 15.31 18.20
CA ILE A 553 0.50 13.92 17.99
C ILE A 553 1.56 13.63 19.05
N LYS A 554 1.24 12.76 20.01
CA LYS A 554 2.21 12.26 20.99
C LYS A 554 2.11 10.75 21.11
N LEU A 555 3.22 10.06 20.88
CA LEU A 555 3.41 8.70 21.39
C LEU A 555 3.41 8.77 22.91
N LYS A 556 2.89 7.74 23.56
CA LYS A 556 2.78 7.62 25.03
C LYS A 556 3.85 6.67 25.57
N PRO A 557 5.15 7.07 25.62
CA PRO A 557 6.25 6.13 25.91
C PRO A 557 6.16 5.52 27.32
N PHE A 558 5.65 6.27 28.30
CA PHE A 558 5.47 5.73 29.66
C PHE A 558 4.45 4.58 29.72
N ARG A 559 3.41 4.60 28.88
CA ARG A 559 2.46 3.47 28.79
C ARG A 559 3.07 2.27 28.09
N ALA A 560 3.94 2.50 27.10
CA ALA A 560 4.70 1.45 26.46
C ALA A 560 5.63 0.74 27.46
N LEU A 561 6.34 1.50 28.27
CA LEU A 561 7.20 0.95 29.36
C LEU A 561 6.37 0.23 30.43
N TRP A 562 5.24 0.79 30.85
CA TRP A 562 4.35 0.17 31.82
C TRP A 562 3.79 -1.17 31.33
N SER A 563 3.42 -1.28 30.06
CA SER A 563 2.94 -2.55 29.49
C SER A 563 4.01 -3.65 29.47
N LEU A 564 5.31 -3.28 29.43
CA LEU A 564 6.42 -4.23 29.54
C LEU A 564 6.55 -4.81 30.94
N VAL A 565 6.31 -3.98 31.96
CA VAL A 565 6.44 -4.39 33.38
C VAL A 565 5.23 -5.22 33.81
N THR A 566 4.05 -4.89 33.33
CA THR A 566 2.80 -5.50 33.78
C THR A 566 2.26 -6.62 32.88
N GLY A 567 2.82 -6.76 31.66
CA GLY A 567 2.30 -7.70 30.66
C GLY A 567 0.89 -7.34 30.12
N ARG A 568 0.41 -6.13 30.43
CA ARG A 568 -0.95 -5.64 30.09
C ARG A 568 -0.90 -4.47 29.11
#